data_536c7d0a0d12f382d6f888ab11a7e84b
#
_entry.id   536c7d0a0d12f382d6f888ab11a7e84b
#
_cell.length_a   1.000
_cell.length_b   1.000
_cell.length_c   1.000
_cell.angle_alpha   90.00
_cell.angle_beta   90.00
_cell.angle_gamma   90.00
#
_symmetry.space_group_name_H-M   'P 1'
#
loop_
_entity.id
_entity.type
_entity.pdbx_description
1 polymer ?
#
loop_
_entity_poly.entity_id
_entity_poly.type
_entity_poly.pdbx_seq_one_letter_code
_entity_poly.pdbx_strand_id
1 'polypeptide(L)'
;TVYGSAKNNWMSDDWKDETDNIEPLLDMVLEHIPSFEATEGNVQMLITSLDYSSFTGRIAIGRLHRGTLTENMRISLVKRDGSIVKSKIKELHTFEGLGRKKIAEVKAGDICAIVGLEGFEIGDTIADIENPEGLATIAIDEPTMSMLFTINDSPFFGKDGKFVTSRHIRERLEKELEKNLALRM
;
A
#
# COMPACT_ATOMS: atom_id res chain seq x y z
N THR A 1 -0.86 -30.52 4.52
CA THR A 1 -2.19 -30.07 5.01
C THR A 1 -2.18 -30.11 6.52
N VAL A 2 -2.64 -29.07 7.19
CA VAL A 2 -2.81 -29.01 8.65
C VAL A 2 -4.28 -28.82 8.95
N TYR A 3 -4.78 -29.49 9.97
CA TYR A 3 -6.15 -29.46 10.45
C TYR A 3 -6.19 -28.74 11.80
N GLY A 4 -7.27 -28.05 12.11
CA GLY A 4 -7.33 -27.42 13.42
C GLY A 4 -8.50 -26.49 13.65
N SER A 5 -8.50 -25.87 14.82
CA SER A 5 -9.49 -24.91 15.25
C SER A 5 -8.80 -23.65 15.79
N ALA A 6 -8.86 -22.57 15.04
CA ALA A 6 -8.34 -21.27 15.49
C ALA A 6 -9.05 -20.77 16.78
N LYS A 7 -10.33 -21.09 16.94
CA LYS A 7 -11.11 -20.74 18.14
C LYS A 7 -10.60 -21.44 19.38
N ASN A 8 -10.14 -22.69 19.23
CA ASN A 8 -9.69 -23.53 20.34
C ASN A 8 -8.16 -23.59 20.45
N ASN A 9 -7.43 -22.82 19.61
CA ASN A 9 -5.97 -22.71 19.60
C ASN A 9 -5.24 -24.03 19.43
N TRP A 10 -5.70 -24.91 18.56
CA TRP A 10 -5.00 -26.14 18.24
C TRP A 10 -4.86 -26.36 16.74
N MET A 11 -3.78 -26.98 16.31
CA MET A 11 -3.48 -27.42 14.96
C MET A 11 -2.79 -28.77 14.98
N SER A 12 -3.09 -29.65 14.03
CA SER A 12 -2.52 -31.00 13.94
C SER A 12 -2.31 -31.42 12.49
N ASP A 13 -1.36 -32.29 12.27
CA ASP A 13 -1.12 -32.95 10.98
C ASP A 13 -2.11 -34.10 10.75
N ASP A 14 -2.72 -34.63 11.81
CA ASP A 14 -3.80 -35.64 11.73
C ASP A 14 -5.14 -35.02 12.15
N TRP A 15 -6.15 -35.16 11.31
CA TRP A 15 -7.50 -34.63 11.57
C TRP A 15 -8.20 -35.30 12.77
N LYS A 16 -7.68 -36.43 13.24
CA LYS A 16 -8.23 -37.17 14.38
C LYS A 16 -7.62 -36.76 15.72
N ASP A 17 -6.45 -36.15 15.68
CA ASP A 17 -5.69 -35.82 16.88
C ASP A 17 -5.73 -34.31 17.14
N GLU A 18 -6.42 -33.93 18.21
CA GLU A 18 -6.40 -32.55 18.69
C GLU A 18 -5.17 -32.33 19.55
N THR A 19 -4.36 -31.33 19.18
CA THR A 19 -3.23 -30.85 19.98
C THR A 19 -3.70 -29.71 20.90
N ASP A 20 -2.81 -29.19 21.72
CA ASP A 20 -3.05 -28.06 22.62
C ASP A 20 -2.37 -26.75 22.16
N ASN A 21 -1.78 -26.78 20.95
CA ASN A 21 -1.01 -25.65 20.42
C ASN A 21 -1.15 -25.50 18.91
N ILE A 22 -0.55 -24.44 18.37
CA ILE A 22 -0.54 -24.11 16.93
C ILE A 22 0.82 -24.37 16.27
N GLU A 23 1.75 -25.01 16.95
CA GLU A 23 3.11 -25.29 16.44
C GLU A 23 3.11 -26.01 15.09
N PRO A 24 2.27 -27.05 14.84
CA PRO A 24 2.26 -27.73 13.54
C PRO A 24 1.96 -26.80 12.36
N LEU A 25 1.16 -25.73 12.56
CA LEU A 25 0.92 -24.72 11.53
C LEU A 25 2.18 -23.87 11.31
N LEU A 26 2.85 -23.47 12.37
CA LEU A 26 4.07 -22.64 12.28
C LEU A 26 5.21 -23.42 11.63
N ASP A 27 5.38 -24.68 11.97
CA ASP A 27 6.38 -25.58 11.36
C ASP A 27 6.11 -25.76 9.87
N MET A 28 4.86 -25.95 9.47
CA MET A 28 4.48 -26.02 8.06
C MET A 28 4.76 -24.72 7.32
N VAL A 29 4.55 -23.57 7.96
CA VAL A 29 4.89 -22.26 7.39
C VAL A 29 6.39 -22.14 7.18
N LEU A 30 7.20 -22.52 8.17
CA LEU A 30 8.67 -22.48 8.06
C LEU A 30 9.22 -23.42 6.99
N GLU A 31 8.59 -24.57 6.80
CA GLU A 31 9.02 -25.56 5.81
C GLU A 31 8.64 -25.14 4.37
N HIS A 32 7.44 -24.58 4.17
CA HIS A 32 6.88 -24.39 2.82
C HIS A 32 6.97 -22.96 2.31
N ILE A 33 7.16 -21.96 3.17
CA ILE A 33 7.31 -20.57 2.77
C ILE A 33 8.77 -20.19 2.81
N PRO A 34 9.41 -19.99 1.64
CA PRO A 34 10.81 -19.60 1.60
C PRO A 34 11.01 -18.22 2.24
N SER A 35 12.08 -18.08 2.99
CA SER A 35 12.49 -16.76 3.49
C SER A 35 12.84 -15.83 2.33
N PHE A 36 12.62 -14.54 2.53
CA PHE A 36 13.04 -13.54 1.56
C PHE A 36 14.57 -13.48 1.46
N GLU A 37 15.09 -13.68 0.26
CA GLU A 37 16.50 -13.45 -0.04
C GLU A 37 16.67 -11.97 -0.43
N ALA A 38 17.38 -11.21 0.40
CA ALA A 38 17.69 -9.82 0.10
C ALA A 38 18.62 -9.73 -1.11
N THR A 39 18.14 -9.16 -2.19
CA THR A 39 18.98 -8.89 -3.36
C THR A 39 19.79 -7.62 -3.10
N GLU A 40 21.11 -7.73 -3.18
CA GLU A 40 21.98 -6.56 -3.11
C GLU A 40 21.89 -5.74 -4.39
N GLY A 41 22.12 -4.44 -4.29
CA GLY A 41 22.13 -3.54 -5.42
C GLY A 41 21.50 -2.18 -5.14
N ASN A 42 21.32 -1.42 -6.22
CA ASN A 42 20.72 -0.10 -6.16
C ASN A 42 19.28 -0.17 -5.66
N VAL A 43 18.86 0.89 -5.00
CA VAL A 43 17.49 1.00 -4.45
C VAL A 43 16.44 0.74 -5.50
N GLN A 44 15.49 -0.11 -5.17
CA GLN A 44 14.37 -0.41 -6.05
C GLN A 44 13.13 -0.83 -5.22
N MET A 45 12.07 -0.03 -5.30
CA MET A 45 10.81 -0.26 -4.59
C MET A 45 9.63 0.00 -5.52
N LEU A 46 8.73 -0.96 -5.65
CA LEU A 46 7.47 -0.77 -6.39
C LEU A 46 6.40 -0.19 -5.47
N ILE A 47 5.75 0.88 -5.90
CA ILE A 47 4.60 1.44 -5.21
C ILE A 47 3.37 0.58 -5.52
N THR A 48 2.87 -0.12 -4.51
CA THR A 48 1.76 -1.07 -4.65
C THR A 48 0.46 -0.56 -4.06
N SER A 49 0.53 0.42 -3.15
CA SER A 49 -0.63 0.99 -2.49
C SER A 49 -0.42 2.46 -2.17
N LEU A 50 -1.52 3.18 -2.01
CA LEU A 50 -1.56 4.58 -1.61
C LEU A 50 -2.35 4.74 -0.34
N ASP A 51 -1.90 5.66 0.50
CA ASP A 51 -2.70 6.17 1.60
C ASP A 51 -2.67 7.70 1.61
N TYR A 52 -3.54 8.29 2.38
CA TYR A 52 -3.67 9.73 2.48
C TYR A 52 -3.83 10.17 3.93
N SER A 53 -3.07 11.17 4.31
CA SER A 53 -3.22 11.87 5.59
C SER A 53 -3.44 13.36 5.34
N SER A 54 -4.36 13.97 6.07
CA SER A 54 -4.61 15.41 5.99
C SER A 54 -3.40 16.28 6.38
N PHE A 55 -2.42 15.71 7.09
CA PHE A 55 -1.22 16.41 7.55
C PHE A 55 -0.05 16.24 6.57
N THR A 56 0.13 15.05 6.04
CA THR A 56 1.30 14.69 5.23
C THR A 56 1.00 14.54 3.74
N GLY A 57 -0.28 14.59 3.36
CA GLY A 57 -0.73 14.36 2.01
C GLY A 57 -0.70 12.88 1.62
N ARG A 58 -0.41 12.61 0.35
CA ARG A 58 -0.33 11.24 -0.19
C ARG A 58 0.91 10.51 0.33
N ILE A 59 0.73 9.24 0.62
CA ILE A 59 1.74 8.35 1.20
C ILE A 59 1.89 7.16 0.25
N ALA A 60 3.11 6.94 -0.24
CA ALA A 60 3.43 5.79 -1.08
C ALA A 60 3.75 4.58 -0.20
N ILE A 61 3.11 3.44 -0.48
CA ILE A 61 3.34 2.20 0.24
C ILE A 61 3.81 1.14 -0.75
N GLY A 62 4.83 0.39 -0.37
CA GLY A 62 5.34 -0.69 -1.18
C GLY A 62 6.39 -1.53 -0.45
N ARG A 63 6.85 -2.57 -1.12
CA ARG A 63 7.94 -3.41 -0.65
C ARG A 63 9.25 -2.96 -1.29
N LEU A 64 10.28 -2.81 -0.48
CA LEU A 64 11.63 -2.58 -0.96
C LEU A 64 12.22 -3.89 -1.49
N HIS A 65 12.44 -3.96 -2.82
CA HIS A 65 12.96 -5.16 -3.46
C HIS A 65 14.44 -5.34 -3.27
N ARG A 66 15.22 -4.25 -3.37
CA ARG A 66 16.66 -4.26 -3.13
C ARG A 66 17.17 -2.91 -2.63
N GLY A 67 18.36 -2.94 -2.07
CA GLY A 67 19.02 -1.76 -1.53
C GLY A 67 18.48 -1.35 -0.16
N THR A 68 18.76 -0.10 0.20
CA THR A 68 18.38 0.49 1.48
C THR A 68 17.84 1.90 1.24
N LEU A 69 16.68 2.20 1.82
CA LEU A 69 16.09 3.54 1.82
C LEU A 69 16.40 4.23 3.13
N THR A 70 16.75 5.51 3.06
CA THR A 70 16.97 6.35 4.24
C THR A 70 16.14 7.63 4.19
N GLU A 71 15.88 8.20 5.36
CA GLU A 71 15.23 9.50 5.47
C GLU A 71 16.07 10.58 4.76
N ASN A 72 15.42 11.52 4.11
CA ASN A 72 16.05 12.58 3.31
C ASN A 72 16.83 12.12 2.07
N MET A 73 16.79 10.85 1.71
CA MET A 73 17.43 10.33 0.52
C MET A 73 16.85 10.94 -0.77
N ARG A 74 17.72 11.25 -1.73
CA ARG A 74 17.30 11.62 -3.09
C ARG A 74 17.10 10.36 -3.90
N ILE A 75 15.99 10.30 -4.64
CA ILE A 75 15.59 9.14 -5.43
C ILE A 75 15.11 9.58 -6.82
N SER A 76 15.04 8.63 -7.71
CA SER A 76 14.33 8.74 -8.99
C SER A 76 13.01 8.00 -8.90
N LEU A 77 11.94 8.63 -9.34
CA LEU A 77 10.64 8.02 -9.54
C LEU A 77 10.50 7.65 -11.01
N VAL A 78 10.53 6.37 -11.31
CA VAL A 78 10.31 5.83 -12.65
C VAL A 78 8.83 5.60 -12.84
N LYS A 79 8.24 6.35 -13.77
CA LYS A 79 6.83 6.32 -14.07
C LYS A 79 6.45 5.11 -14.94
N ARG A 80 5.16 4.80 -14.98
CA ARG A 80 4.61 3.74 -15.84
C ARG A 80 4.86 3.97 -17.32
N ASP A 81 4.95 5.21 -17.77
CA ASP A 81 5.28 5.60 -19.15
C ASP A 81 6.79 5.62 -19.45
N GLY A 82 7.61 5.24 -18.46
CA GLY A 82 9.07 5.26 -18.56
C GLY A 82 9.71 6.62 -18.28
N SER A 83 8.94 7.66 -18.01
CA SER A 83 9.50 8.96 -17.63
C SER A 83 10.11 8.90 -16.23
N ILE A 84 11.16 9.70 -15.99
CA ILE A 84 11.90 9.71 -14.73
C ILE A 84 11.79 11.09 -14.10
N VAL A 85 11.31 11.12 -12.86
CA VAL A 85 11.18 12.34 -12.07
C VAL A 85 12.06 12.22 -10.82
N LYS A 86 12.94 13.20 -10.61
CA LYS A 86 13.77 13.26 -9.40
C LYS A 86 12.94 13.75 -8.22
N SER A 87 13.03 13.05 -7.11
CA SER A 87 12.30 13.36 -5.89
C SER A 87 13.17 13.15 -4.64
N LYS A 88 12.61 13.47 -3.49
CA LYS A 88 13.27 13.31 -2.20
C LYS A 88 12.31 12.74 -1.18
N ILE A 89 12.75 11.74 -0.46
CA ILE A 89 12.02 11.16 0.68
C ILE A 89 12.08 12.16 1.84
N LYS A 90 10.94 12.55 2.40
CA LYS A 90 10.89 13.38 3.61
C LYS A 90 10.92 12.51 4.86
N GLU A 91 10.05 11.50 4.91
CA GLU A 91 9.95 10.58 6.05
C GLU A 91 9.74 9.16 5.58
N LEU A 92 10.30 8.22 6.36
CA LEU A 92 10.12 6.80 6.22
C LEU A 92 9.36 6.25 7.42
N HIS A 93 8.40 5.37 7.16
CA HIS A 93 7.64 4.69 8.18
C HIS A 93 7.62 3.18 7.90
N THR A 94 7.69 2.38 8.94
CA THR A 94 7.39 0.95 8.91
C THR A 94 6.04 0.68 9.57
N PHE A 95 5.51 -0.51 9.37
CA PHE A 95 4.26 -0.97 9.99
C PHE A 95 4.58 -1.75 11.26
N GLU A 96 3.99 -1.35 12.37
CA GLU A 96 4.12 -2.01 13.66
C GLU A 96 2.71 -2.24 14.24
N GLY A 97 2.26 -3.49 14.24
CA GLY A 97 0.87 -3.82 14.54
C GLY A 97 -0.10 -3.12 13.59
N LEU A 98 -1.07 -2.38 14.13
CA LEU A 98 -2.05 -1.62 13.37
C LEU A 98 -1.59 -0.17 13.05
N GLY A 99 -0.43 0.23 13.55
CA GLY A 99 0.10 1.58 13.41
C GLY A 99 1.28 1.68 12.48
N ARG A 100 1.79 2.90 12.35
CA ARG A 100 3.03 3.21 11.64
C ARG A 100 4.00 3.84 12.60
N LYS A 101 5.27 3.49 12.44
CA LYS A 101 6.37 4.03 13.21
C LYS A 101 7.39 4.64 12.28
N LYS A 102 7.78 5.88 12.57
CA LYS A 102 8.85 6.55 11.85
C LYS A 102 10.18 5.86 12.11
N ILE A 103 10.95 5.61 11.05
CA ILE A 103 12.26 4.98 11.12
C ILE A 103 13.25 5.72 10.22
N ALA A 104 14.53 5.61 10.54
CA ALA A 104 15.60 6.27 9.78
C ALA A 104 16.00 5.49 8.52
N GLU A 105 15.84 4.18 8.54
CA GLU A 105 16.32 3.27 7.50
C GLU A 105 15.38 2.09 7.30
N VAL A 106 15.21 1.66 6.02
CA VAL A 106 14.48 0.46 5.60
C VAL A 106 15.37 -0.37 4.71
N LYS A 107 15.42 -1.68 4.93
CA LYS A 107 16.20 -2.63 4.14
C LYS A 107 15.34 -3.43 3.17
N ALA A 108 15.99 -3.99 2.15
CA ALA A 108 15.32 -4.87 1.19
C ALA A 108 14.56 -6.00 1.89
N GLY A 109 13.35 -6.26 1.40
CA GLY A 109 12.40 -7.22 1.97
C GLY A 109 11.27 -6.59 2.78
N ASP A 110 11.51 -5.46 3.41
CA ASP A 110 10.53 -4.79 4.25
C ASP A 110 9.48 -4.02 3.45
N ILE A 111 8.29 -3.90 4.04
CA ILE A 111 7.23 -3.03 3.55
C ILE A 111 7.35 -1.69 4.28
N CYS A 112 7.40 -0.62 3.52
CA CYS A 112 7.49 0.71 4.08
C CYS A 112 6.47 1.69 3.47
N ALA A 113 6.23 2.76 4.22
CA ALA A 113 5.42 3.88 3.78
C ALA A 113 6.32 5.13 3.68
N ILE A 114 6.25 5.81 2.55
CA ILE A 114 7.09 6.96 2.21
C ILE A 114 6.23 8.20 2.13
N VAL A 115 6.65 9.22 2.84
CA VAL A 115 6.00 10.54 2.89
C VAL A 115 6.85 11.57 2.16
N GLY A 116 6.19 12.51 1.49
CA GLY A 116 6.81 13.67 0.86
C GLY A 116 7.18 13.47 -0.60
N LEU A 117 6.75 12.41 -1.22
CA LEU A 117 6.79 12.25 -2.68
C LEU A 117 5.59 12.97 -3.31
N GLU A 118 5.80 13.55 -4.49
CA GLU A 118 4.77 14.23 -5.26
C GLU A 118 4.56 13.55 -6.61
N GLY A 119 3.33 13.58 -7.09
CA GLY A 119 2.97 13.13 -8.43
C GLY A 119 3.23 11.64 -8.70
N PHE A 120 3.25 10.78 -7.69
CA PHE A 120 3.44 9.35 -7.85
C PHE A 120 2.09 8.61 -7.96
N GLU A 121 2.13 7.43 -8.56
CA GLU A 121 0.99 6.54 -8.75
C GLU A 121 1.34 5.10 -8.38
N ILE A 122 0.31 4.25 -8.21
CA ILE A 122 0.51 2.80 -8.06
C ILE A 122 1.12 2.26 -9.36
N GLY A 123 2.14 1.43 -9.22
CA GLY A 123 2.91 0.88 -10.34
C GLY A 123 4.14 1.70 -10.72
N ASP A 124 4.33 2.90 -10.15
CA ASP A 124 5.59 3.63 -10.26
C ASP A 124 6.67 2.95 -9.42
N THR A 125 7.91 3.06 -9.85
CA THR A 125 9.06 2.52 -9.12
C THR A 125 9.90 3.64 -8.51
N ILE A 126 10.18 3.53 -7.23
CA ILE A 126 11.20 4.31 -6.55
C ILE A 126 12.54 3.63 -6.80
N ALA A 127 13.48 4.34 -7.41
CA ALA A 127 14.76 3.81 -7.84
C ALA A 127 15.91 4.72 -7.41
N ASP A 128 17.11 4.19 -7.56
CA ASP A 128 18.35 4.95 -7.36
C ASP A 128 18.41 6.16 -8.28
N ILE A 129 19.09 7.24 -7.83
CA ILE A 129 19.17 8.49 -8.57
C ILE A 129 20.11 8.43 -9.77
N GLU A 130 21.17 7.61 -9.68
CA GLU A 130 22.20 7.51 -10.73
C GLU A 130 21.85 6.43 -11.76
N ASN A 131 21.28 5.31 -11.30
CA ASN A 131 20.87 4.20 -12.11
C ASN A 131 19.38 3.84 -11.87
N PRO A 132 18.46 4.63 -12.41
CA PRO A 132 17.03 4.41 -12.19
C PRO A 132 16.55 3.20 -13.02
N GLU A 133 16.22 2.12 -12.35
CA GLU A 133 15.66 0.91 -12.95
C GLU A 133 14.20 0.73 -12.51
N GLY A 134 13.27 0.73 -13.47
CA GLY A 134 11.86 0.46 -13.22
C GLY A 134 11.59 -1.04 -13.03
N LEU A 135 10.66 -1.37 -12.16
CA LEU A 135 10.06 -2.71 -12.04
C LEU A 135 8.90 -2.86 -13.03
N ALA A 136 8.49 -4.10 -13.25
CA ALA A 136 7.30 -4.38 -14.04
C ALA A 136 6.09 -3.65 -13.43
N THR A 137 5.38 -2.90 -14.24
CA THR A 137 4.24 -2.09 -13.80
C THR A 137 3.05 -2.97 -13.46
N ILE A 138 2.28 -2.53 -12.46
CA ILE A 138 1.00 -3.18 -12.12
C ILE A 138 -0.05 -2.69 -13.12
N ALA A 139 -0.69 -3.63 -13.82
CA ALA A 139 -1.85 -3.30 -14.64
C ALA A 139 -3.04 -2.94 -13.73
N ILE A 140 -3.63 -1.79 -13.97
CA ILE A 140 -4.86 -1.36 -13.29
C ILE A 140 -5.96 -1.38 -14.33
N ASP A 141 -7.02 -2.14 -14.06
CA ASP A 141 -8.16 -2.22 -14.95
C ASP A 141 -8.89 -0.88 -15.03
N GLU A 142 -9.36 -0.55 -16.22
CA GLU A 142 -10.16 0.65 -16.41
C GLU A 142 -11.56 0.50 -15.80
N PRO A 143 -12.17 1.61 -15.33
CA PRO A 143 -13.52 1.58 -14.80
C PRO A 143 -14.51 1.08 -15.86
N THR A 144 -15.32 0.09 -15.51
CA THR A 144 -16.33 -0.53 -16.41
C THR A 144 -17.73 0.01 -16.21
N MET A 145 -17.98 0.73 -15.10
CA MET A 145 -19.28 1.30 -14.76
C MET A 145 -19.19 2.79 -14.46
N SER A 146 -20.24 3.53 -14.81
CA SER A 146 -20.41 4.92 -14.42
C SER A 146 -21.62 5.11 -13.53
N MET A 147 -21.55 6.05 -12.59
CA MET A 147 -22.66 6.39 -11.69
C MET A 147 -22.78 7.89 -11.60
N LEU A 148 -24.03 8.38 -11.66
CA LEU A 148 -24.34 9.78 -11.49
C LEU A 148 -24.73 10.08 -10.04
N PHE A 149 -24.01 11.00 -9.39
CA PHE A 149 -24.35 11.51 -8.06
C PHE A 149 -25.04 12.86 -8.19
N THR A 150 -26.29 12.93 -7.77
CA THR A 150 -27.09 14.16 -7.75
C THR A 150 -27.49 14.53 -6.33
N ILE A 151 -27.83 15.78 -6.12
CA ILE A 151 -28.45 16.20 -4.86
C ILE A 151 -29.84 15.57 -4.74
N ASN A 152 -30.28 15.38 -3.50
CA ASN A 152 -31.63 14.95 -3.21
C ASN A 152 -32.61 16.12 -3.50
N ASP A 153 -33.47 15.96 -4.47
CA ASP A 153 -34.49 16.94 -4.87
C ASP A 153 -35.88 16.67 -4.26
N SER A 154 -35.98 15.70 -3.36
CA SER A 154 -37.21 15.36 -2.66
C SER A 154 -37.63 16.46 -1.65
N PRO A 155 -38.89 16.45 -1.20
CA PRO A 155 -39.37 17.36 -0.14
C PRO A 155 -38.68 17.19 1.21
N PHE A 156 -37.88 16.12 1.38
CA PHE A 156 -37.12 15.83 2.58
C PHE A 156 -35.67 16.35 2.51
N PHE A 157 -35.31 17.05 1.45
CA PHE A 157 -33.98 17.63 1.31
C PHE A 157 -33.61 18.49 2.52
N GLY A 158 -32.44 18.21 3.11
CA GLY A 158 -31.91 18.93 4.26
C GLY A 158 -32.53 18.59 5.63
N LYS A 159 -33.51 17.67 5.69
CA LYS A 159 -34.06 17.17 6.96
C LYS A 159 -33.13 16.15 7.61
N ASP A 160 -32.48 15.30 6.79
CA ASP A 160 -31.52 14.29 7.23
C ASP A 160 -30.16 14.58 6.58
N GLY A 161 -29.09 14.57 7.45
CA GLY A 161 -27.73 14.78 7.00
C GLY A 161 -27.31 16.25 6.88
N LYS A 162 -26.00 16.46 6.99
CA LYS A 162 -25.35 17.79 6.92
C LYS A 162 -24.70 18.09 5.57
N PHE A 163 -24.41 17.06 4.77
CA PHE A 163 -23.63 17.15 3.54
C PHE A 163 -24.52 16.91 2.31
N VAL A 164 -25.41 17.85 2.03
CA VAL A 164 -26.52 17.68 1.07
C VAL A 164 -26.35 18.44 -0.25
N THR A 165 -25.29 19.25 -0.40
CA THR A 165 -25.09 20.05 -1.60
C THR A 165 -24.17 19.37 -2.62
N SER A 166 -24.26 19.76 -3.90
CA SER A 166 -23.37 19.29 -4.97
C SER A 166 -21.89 19.55 -4.65
N ARG A 167 -21.59 20.64 -3.96
CA ARG A 167 -20.24 20.95 -3.47
C ARG A 167 -19.71 19.88 -2.50
N HIS A 168 -20.53 19.46 -1.54
CA HIS A 168 -20.15 18.42 -0.59
C HIS A 168 -19.94 17.06 -1.27
N ILE A 169 -20.78 16.73 -2.26
CA ILE A 169 -20.63 15.51 -3.06
C ILE A 169 -19.29 15.56 -3.80
N ARG A 170 -19.01 16.67 -4.47
CA ARG A 170 -17.76 16.86 -5.21
C ARG A 170 -16.54 16.73 -4.29
N GLU A 171 -16.49 17.44 -3.18
CA GLU A 171 -15.39 17.40 -2.22
C GLU A 171 -15.16 15.98 -1.66
N ARG A 172 -16.25 15.21 -1.48
CA ARG A 172 -16.14 13.81 -1.04
C ARG A 172 -15.56 12.90 -2.12
N LEU A 173 -16.00 13.07 -3.38
CA LEU A 173 -15.49 12.31 -4.51
C LEU A 173 -14.04 12.67 -4.82
N GLU A 174 -13.66 13.94 -4.78
CA GLU A 174 -12.27 14.39 -4.95
C GLU A 174 -11.33 13.74 -3.90
N LYS A 175 -11.76 13.64 -2.64
CA LYS A 175 -11.01 12.90 -1.61
C LYS A 175 -10.89 11.41 -1.90
N GLU A 176 -11.86 10.81 -2.55
CA GLU A 176 -11.79 9.40 -2.93
C GLU A 176 -10.80 9.17 -4.06
N LEU A 177 -10.70 10.10 -5.02
CA LEU A 177 -9.70 10.05 -6.09
C LEU A 177 -8.26 10.05 -5.58
N GLU A 178 -8.00 10.67 -4.42
CA GLU A 178 -6.66 10.67 -3.81
C GLU A 178 -6.19 9.27 -3.38
N LYS A 179 -7.12 8.34 -3.17
CA LYS A 179 -6.84 6.98 -2.68
C LYS A 179 -7.10 5.90 -3.71
N ASN A 180 -7.96 6.16 -4.68
CA ASN A 180 -8.45 5.16 -5.61
C ASN A 180 -8.15 5.56 -7.05
N LEU A 181 -7.16 4.92 -7.65
CA LEU A 181 -6.74 5.18 -9.03
C LEU A 181 -7.67 4.60 -10.10
N ALA A 182 -8.52 3.64 -9.74
CA ALA A 182 -9.51 3.07 -10.66
C ALA A 182 -10.74 3.97 -10.83
N LEU A 183 -10.88 4.99 -9.98
CA LEU A 183 -11.98 5.93 -10.03
C LEU A 183 -11.64 7.11 -10.97
N ARG A 184 -12.59 7.53 -11.78
CA ARG A 184 -12.53 8.76 -12.60
C ARG A 184 -13.75 9.62 -12.32
N MET A 185 -13.60 10.94 -12.27
CA MET A 185 -14.66 11.91 -12.06
C MET A 185 -14.63 12.98 -13.16
#